data_aed6134f5807728b733b3b3c9296a829
#
_entry.id   aed6134f5807728b733b3b3c9296a829
#
_cell.length_a   1.000
_cell.length_b   1.000
_cell.length_c   1.000
_cell.angle_alpha   90.00
_cell.angle_beta   90.00
_cell.angle_gamma   90.00
#
_symmetry.space_group_name_H-M   'P 1'
#
loop_
_entity.id
_entity.type
_entity.pdbx_description
1 polymer ?
#
loop_
_entity_poly.entity_id
_entity_poly.type
_entity_poly.pdbx_seq_one_letter_code
_entity_poly.pdbx_strand_id
1 'polypeptide(L)'
;MKITVKTTVAAPIAEVWRAYTTPDDIKQWNAASDDWHTTAAAVDLREGGAFSSRMEAKDGSMGFDFAGTYTNIVEHERIRYEFGGRTAEVEFEPGPTGVTVSVTFDSEETHSVDQQREGWQAILDNFKRHVEAKMRT
;
A
#
# COMPACT_ATOMS: atom_id res chain seq x y z
N MET A 1 19.24 -1.45 1.38
CA MET A 1 19.04 -0.59 0.20
C MET A 1 17.57 -0.17 0.15
N LYS A 2 17.29 1.02 -0.31
CA LYS A 2 15.91 1.51 -0.41
C LYS A 2 15.43 1.48 -1.85
N ILE A 3 14.18 1.07 -2.03
CA ILE A 3 13.52 1.00 -3.33
C ILE A 3 12.32 1.95 -3.30
N THR A 4 12.11 2.72 -4.37
CA THR A 4 10.98 3.64 -4.48
C THR A 4 10.12 3.28 -5.69
N VAL A 5 8.80 3.19 -5.47
CA VAL A 5 7.81 3.02 -6.53
C VAL A 5 6.82 4.19 -6.46
N LYS A 6 6.24 4.57 -7.59
CA LYS A 6 5.35 5.74 -7.69
C LYS A 6 4.19 5.51 -8.62
N THR A 7 3.10 6.24 -8.37
CA THR A 7 2.00 6.36 -9.33
C THR A 7 1.30 7.71 -9.09
N THR A 8 0.59 8.20 -10.10
CA THR A 8 -0.25 9.39 -9.95
C THR A 8 -1.70 8.97 -10.10
N VAL A 9 -2.52 9.30 -9.09
CA VAL A 9 -3.92 8.91 -9.00
C VAL A 9 -4.79 10.12 -9.28
N ALA A 10 -5.68 10.02 -10.27
CA ALA A 10 -6.58 11.09 -10.67
C ALA A 10 -7.78 11.16 -9.71
N ALA A 11 -7.55 11.67 -8.50
CA ALA A 11 -8.57 11.81 -7.47
C ALA A 11 -8.12 12.85 -6.43
N PRO A 12 -9.06 13.42 -5.67
CA PRO A 12 -8.71 14.35 -4.58
C PRO A 12 -7.92 13.65 -3.47
N ILE A 13 -7.08 14.41 -2.77
CA ILE A 13 -6.23 13.85 -1.72
C ILE A 13 -7.04 13.14 -0.61
N ALA A 14 -8.21 13.66 -0.25
CA ALA A 14 -9.04 13.03 0.78
C ALA A 14 -9.50 11.62 0.37
N GLU A 15 -9.82 11.42 -0.91
CA GLU A 15 -10.23 10.12 -1.44
C GLU A 15 -9.04 9.15 -1.53
N VAL A 16 -7.89 9.66 -1.96
CA VAL A 16 -6.66 8.86 -2.05
C VAL A 16 -6.24 8.40 -0.66
N TRP A 17 -6.24 9.30 0.30
CA TRP A 17 -5.88 8.99 1.69
C TRP A 17 -6.84 7.95 2.29
N ARG A 18 -8.14 8.16 2.11
CA ARG A 18 -9.17 7.25 2.65
C ARG A 18 -8.99 5.84 2.10
N ALA A 19 -8.82 5.71 0.78
CA ALA A 19 -8.65 4.41 0.15
C ALA A 19 -7.37 3.69 0.62
N TYR A 20 -6.33 4.44 0.94
CA TYR A 20 -5.07 3.86 1.41
C TYR A 20 -5.16 3.39 2.86
N THR A 21 -6.05 3.96 3.65
CA THR A 21 -6.08 3.75 5.11
C THR A 21 -7.33 3.03 5.63
N THR A 22 -8.31 2.74 4.76
CA THR A 22 -9.57 2.09 5.15
C THR A 22 -9.50 0.58 4.86
N PRO A 23 -9.76 -0.30 5.85
CA PRO A 23 -9.67 -1.75 5.66
C PRO A 23 -10.47 -2.31 4.48
N ASP A 24 -11.72 -1.85 4.28
CA ASP A 24 -12.55 -2.33 3.17
C ASP A 24 -11.96 -1.98 1.81
N ASP A 25 -11.33 -0.81 1.68
CA ASP A 25 -10.62 -0.44 0.46
C ASP A 25 -9.34 -1.27 0.29
N ILE A 26 -8.57 -1.42 1.36
CA ILE A 26 -7.31 -2.19 1.34
C ILE A 26 -7.55 -3.61 0.81
N LYS A 27 -8.64 -4.24 1.22
CA LYS A 27 -8.99 -5.59 0.74
C LYS A 27 -9.22 -5.64 -0.77
N GLN A 28 -9.53 -4.52 -1.40
CA GLN A 28 -9.81 -4.45 -2.83
C GLN A 28 -8.56 -4.27 -3.69
N TRP A 29 -7.53 -3.59 -3.20
CA TRP A 29 -6.37 -3.26 -4.02
C TRP A 29 -5.06 -3.92 -3.58
N ASN A 30 -4.97 -4.46 -2.38
CA ASN A 30 -3.69 -4.93 -1.83
C ASN A 30 -3.32 -6.33 -2.34
N ALA A 31 -2.94 -6.42 -3.59
CA ALA A 31 -2.45 -7.64 -4.21
C ALA A 31 -1.57 -7.28 -5.41
N ALA A 32 -0.50 -8.03 -5.62
CA ALA A 32 0.43 -7.81 -6.72
C ALA A 32 -0.02 -8.47 -8.03
N SER A 33 -0.93 -9.44 -7.97
CA SER A 33 -1.42 -10.17 -9.14
C SER A 33 -2.83 -10.70 -8.89
N ASP A 34 -3.48 -11.14 -9.96
CA ASP A 34 -4.87 -11.60 -9.89
C ASP A 34 -5.04 -12.93 -9.17
N ASP A 35 -3.97 -13.70 -8.96
CA ASP A 35 -4.02 -14.97 -8.21
C ASP A 35 -3.94 -14.78 -6.70
N TRP A 36 -3.76 -13.55 -6.23
CA TRP A 36 -3.69 -13.23 -4.81
C TRP A 36 -4.77 -12.23 -4.43
N HIS A 37 -5.16 -12.25 -3.17
CA HIS A 37 -6.12 -11.29 -2.63
C HIS A 37 -5.84 -11.06 -1.13
N THR A 38 -6.38 -9.98 -0.60
CA THR A 38 -6.34 -9.68 0.82
C THR A 38 -7.71 -10.05 1.40
N THR A 39 -7.74 -11.03 2.31
CA THR A 39 -8.98 -11.57 2.87
C THR A 39 -9.42 -10.85 4.13
N ALA A 40 -8.50 -10.22 4.84
CA ALA A 40 -8.79 -9.45 6.03
C ALA A 40 -7.79 -8.30 6.16
N ALA A 41 -8.25 -7.17 6.67
CA ALA A 41 -7.39 -6.01 6.92
C ALA A 41 -7.83 -5.32 8.21
N ALA A 42 -6.86 -4.86 8.99
CA ALA A 42 -7.10 -4.09 10.21
C ALA A 42 -6.14 -2.91 10.24
N VAL A 43 -6.62 -1.76 10.67
CA VAL A 43 -5.83 -0.53 10.72
C VAL A 43 -6.17 0.23 12.00
N ASP A 44 -5.13 0.50 12.80
CA ASP A 44 -5.20 1.41 13.93
C ASP A 44 -4.37 2.64 13.54
N LEU A 45 -5.01 3.60 12.87
CA LEU A 45 -4.32 4.70 12.18
C LEU A 45 -3.88 5.79 13.16
N ARG A 46 -2.79 5.49 13.89
CA ARG A 46 -2.14 6.43 14.81
C ARG A 46 -0.69 6.01 14.99
N GLU A 47 0.14 6.91 15.41
CA GLU A 47 1.53 6.58 15.73
C GLU A 47 1.54 5.58 16.89
N GLY A 48 2.29 4.50 16.73
CA GLY A 48 2.29 3.38 17.67
C GLY A 48 1.17 2.37 17.42
N GLY A 49 0.21 2.66 16.54
CA GLY A 49 -0.86 1.74 16.19
C GLY A 49 -0.40 0.63 15.25
N ALA A 50 -1.07 -0.51 15.29
CA ALA A 50 -0.74 -1.66 14.46
C ALA A 50 -1.64 -1.72 13.23
N PHE A 51 -1.11 -2.32 12.15
CA PHE A 51 -1.91 -2.69 11.00
C PHE A 51 -1.60 -4.12 10.59
N SER A 52 -2.55 -4.76 9.92
CA SER A 52 -2.32 -6.08 9.33
C SER A 52 -3.20 -6.29 8.11
N SER A 53 -2.67 -7.05 7.14
CA SER A 53 -3.40 -7.51 5.98
C SER A 53 -3.13 -8.99 5.82
N ARG A 54 -4.19 -9.80 5.79
CA ARG A 54 -4.05 -11.23 5.51
C ARG A 54 -4.06 -11.42 4.00
N MET A 55 -2.93 -11.80 3.44
CA MET A 55 -2.76 -12.00 2.00
C MET A 55 -2.73 -13.48 1.70
N GLU A 56 -3.55 -13.93 0.75
CA GLU A 56 -3.69 -15.34 0.40
C GLU A 56 -3.74 -15.56 -1.10
N ALA A 57 -3.16 -16.66 -1.54
CA ALA A 57 -3.37 -17.12 -2.91
C ALA A 57 -4.83 -17.56 -3.04
N LYS A 58 -5.48 -17.20 -4.14
CA LYS A 58 -6.90 -17.52 -4.35
C LYS A 58 -7.19 -19.01 -4.41
N ASP A 59 -6.18 -19.82 -4.75
CA ASP A 59 -6.33 -21.28 -4.76
C ASP A 59 -6.13 -21.90 -3.38
N GLY A 60 -5.83 -21.10 -2.35
CA GLY A 60 -5.66 -21.56 -0.98
C GLY A 60 -4.30 -22.20 -0.69
N SER A 61 -3.37 -22.21 -1.64
CA SER A 61 -2.09 -22.89 -1.49
C SER A 61 -1.10 -22.19 -0.55
N MET A 62 -1.20 -20.86 -0.44
CA MET A 62 -0.26 -20.04 0.33
C MET A 62 -0.98 -18.87 0.99
N GLY A 63 -0.41 -18.37 2.08
CA GLY A 63 -0.90 -17.18 2.74
C GLY A 63 0.10 -16.66 3.75
N PHE A 64 0.01 -15.37 4.05
CA PHE A 64 0.84 -14.75 5.07
C PHE A 64 0.17 -13.48 5.58
N ASP A 65 0.61 -13.03 6.75
CA ASP A 65 0.17 -11.75 7.31
C ASP A 65 1.23 -10.69 7.00
N PHE A 66 0.81 -9.61 6.34
CA PHE A 66 1.63 -8.43 6.18
C PHE A 66 1.22 -7.46 7.29
N ALA A 67 2.07 -7.31 8.28
CA ALA A 67 1.75 -6.58 9.49
C ALA A 67 2.90 -5.69 9.94
N GLY A 68 2.55 -4.62 10.63
CA GLY A 68 3.55 -3.69 11.15
C GLY A 68 2.97 -2.68 12.12
N THR A 69 3.78 -1.68 12.41
CA THR A 69 3.45 -0.62 13.36
C THR A 69 3.71 0.75 12.71
N TYR A 70 2.73 1.64 12.79
CA TYR A 70 2.91 3.00 12.30
C TYR A 70 3.85 3.77 13.23
N THR A 71 4.86 4.42 12.62
CA THR A 71 5.85 5.21 13.38
C THR A 71 5.67 6.71 13.17
N ASN A 72 5.04 7.12 12.06
CA ASN A 72 4.75 8.52 11.79
C ASN A 72 3.53 8.64 10.87
N ILE A 73 2.58 9.47 11.22
CA ILE A 73 1.39 9.73 10.40
C ILE A 73 1.16 11.24 10.36
N VAL A 74 1.16 11.79 9.15
CA VAL A 74 0.76 13.18 8.89
C VAL A 74 -0.37 13.10 7.87
N GLU A 75 -1.58 13.40 8.31
CA GLU A 75 -2.78 13.24 7.48
C GLU A 75 -2.63 13.95 6.14
N HIS A 76 -2.95 13.22 5.05
CA HIS A 76 -2.88 13.68 3.67
C HIS A 76 -1.47 13.95 3.15
N GLU A 77 -0.42 13.61 3.93
CA GLU A 77 0.96 13.87 3.54
C GLU A 77 1.85 12.65 3.59
N ARG A 78 1.85 11.89 4.71
CA ARG A 78 2.85 10.84 4.89
C ARG A 78 2.41 9.78 5.90
N ILE A 79 2.80 8.53 5.58
CA ILE A 79 2.70 7.40 6.51
C ILE A 79 4.06 6.73 6.54
N ARG A 80 4.64 6.54 7.74
CA ARG A 80 5.82 5.69 7.94
C ARG A 80 5.44 4.51 8.80
N TYR A 81 6.01 3.35 8.50
CA TYR A 81 5.76 2.17 9.33
C TYR A 81 6.96 1.24 9.33
N GLU A 82 7.01 0.39 10.35
CA GLU A 82 7.97 -0.69 10.48
C GLU A 82 7.28 -2.02 10.25
N PHE A 83 7.95 -2.94 9.55
CA PHE A 83 7.44 -4.28 9.28
C PHE A 83 8.60 -5.26 9.19
N GLY A 84 8.62 -6.26 10.10
CA GLY A 84 9.64 -7.31 10.09
C GLY A 84 11.07 -6.81 10.12
N GLY A 85 11.36 -5.76 10.90
CA GLY A 85 12.71 -5.18 10.99
C GLY A 85 13.07 -4.25 9.85
N ARG A 86 12.15 -4.00 8.91
CA ARG A 86 12.32 -3.07 7.79
C ARG A 86 11.39 -1.88 7.96
N THR A 87 11.65 -0.80 7.23
CA THR A 87 10.82 0.40 7.26
C THR A 87 10.31 0.73 5.86
N ALA A 88 9.16 1.40 5.82
CA ALA A 88 8.59 1.93 4.59
C ALA A 88 7.98 3.30 4.86
N GLU A 89 7.96 4.12 3.81
CA GLU A 89 7.37 5.45 3.86
C GLU A 89 6.49 5.67 2.62
N VAL A 90 5.26 6.13 2.86
CA VAL A 90 4.32 6.48 1.82
C VAL A 90 4.13 7.98 1.86
N GLU A 91 4.37 8.65 0.74
CA GLU A 91 4.20 10.10 0.61
C GLU A 91 3.10 10.42 -0.39
N PHE A 92 2.28 11.43 -0.08
CA PHE A 92 1.15 11.85 -0.89
C PHE A 92 1.37 13.30 -1.28
N GLU A 93 1.50 13.56 -2.57
CA GLU A 93 1.79 14.91 -3.09
C GLU A 93 0.73 15.32 -4.10
N PRO A 94 -0.21 16.22 -3.72
CA PRO A 94 -1.19 16.75 -4.68
C PRO A 94 -0.53 17.57 -5.76
N GLY A 95 -1.03 17.43 -6.98
CA GLY A 95 -0.52 18.16 -8.14
C GLY A 95 -1.64 18.43 -9.14
N PRO A 96 -1.30 19.01 -10.32
CA PRO A 96 -2.32 19.44 -11.29
C PRO A 96 -3.12 18.30 -11.94
N THR A 97 -2.58 17.07 -11.96
CA THR A 97 -3.24 15.92 -12.59
C THR A 97 -3.75 14.89 -11.58
N GLY A 98 -3.59 15.15 -10.29
CA GLY A 98 -4.00 14.22 -9.24
C GLY A 98 -3.00 14.19 -8.10
N VAL A 99 -2.95 13.07 -7.38
CA VAL A 99 -2.04 12.89 -6.25
C VAL A 99 -0.95 11.90 -6.64
N THR A 100 0.31 12.30 -6.51
CA THR A 100 1.43 11.37 -6.68
C THR A 100 1.65 10.64 -5.36
N VAL A 101 1.56 9.32 -5.40
CA VAL A 101 1.81 8.44 -4.26
C VAL A 101 3.16 7.77 -4.48
N SER A 102 4.09 8.00 -3.55
CA SER A 102 5.43 7.43 -3.60
C SER A 102 5.63 6.52 -2.41
N VAL A 103 6.07 5.30 -2.65
CA VAL A 103 6.36 4.33 -1.58
C VAL A 103 7.84 4.00 -1.63
N THR A 104 8.56 4.26 -0.53
CA THR A 104 9.97 3.94 -0.38
C THR A 104 10.10 2.91 0.73
N PHE A 105 10.74 1.79 0.45
CA PHE A 105 10.83 0.70 1.40
C PHE A 105 12.23 0.09 1.40
N ASP A 106 12.59 -0.54 2.54
CA ASP A 106 13.84 -1.28 2.66
C ASP A 106 13.72 -2.60 1.89
N SER A 107 14.72 -2.89 1.05
CA SER A 107 14.79 -4.16 0.36
C SER A 107 15.09 -5.29 1.34
N GLU A 108 14.65 -6.50 0.99
CA GLU A 108 15.05 -7.73 1.69
C GLU A 108 16.05 -8.48 0.82
N GLU A 109 16.64 -9.58 1.32
CA GLU A 109 17.70 -10.29 0.61
C GLU A 109 17.25 -11.54 -0.13
N THR A 110 16.03 -12.01 0.12
CA THR A 110 15.50 -13.24 -0.46
C THR A 110 15.18 -13.12 -1.95
N HIS A 111 14.70 -11.95 -2.37
CA HIS A 111 14.30 -11.68 -3.75
C HIS A 111 15.18 -10.59 -4.36
N SER A 112 15.29 -10.58 -5.68
CA SER A 112 16.06 -9.54 -6.37
C SER A 112 15.39 -8.18 -6.18
N VAL A 113 16.18 -7.11 -6.33
CA VAL A 113 15.66 -5.74 -6.28
C VAL A 113 14.56 -5.53 -7.33
N ASP A 114 14.76 -6.06 -8.52
CA ASP A 114 13.76 -5.93 -9.60
C ASP A 114 12.45 -6.64 -9.27
N GLN A 115 12.50 -7.83 -8.69
CA GLN A 115 11.30 -8.55 -8.26
C GLN A 115 10.53 -7.80 -7.19
N GLN A 116 11.25 -7.25 -6.21
CA GLN A 116 10.63 -6.46 -5.16
C GLN A 116 10.01 -5.19 -5.72
N ARG A 117 10.71 -4.48 -6.58
CA ARG A 117 10.19 -3.27 -7.22
C ARG A 117 8.93 -3.57 -8.03
N GLU A 118 8.94 -4.63 -8.81
CA GLU A 118 7.78 -5.03 -9.63
C GLU A 118 6.57 -5.38 -8.78
N GLY A 119 6.78 -6.12 -7.68
CA GLY A 119 5.70 -6.50 -6.78
C GLY A 119 5.05 -5.30 -6.09
N TRP A 120 5.85 -4.41 -5.53
CA TRP A 120 5.34 -3.22 -4.86
C TRP A 120 4.69 -2.26 -5.85
N GLN A 121 5.26 -2.13 -7.06
CA GLN A 121 4.68 -1.30 -8.12
C GLN A 121 3.33 -1.86 -8.57
N ALA A 122 3.20 -3.18 -8.70
CA ALA A 122 1.94 -3.81 -9.11
C ALA A 122 0.83 -3.55 -8.10
N ILE A 123 1.15 -3.60 -6.80
CA ILE A 123 0.19 -3.26 -5.75
C ILE A 123 -0.24 -1.80 -5.87
N LEU A 124 0.71 -0.91 -6.08
CA LEU A 124 0.43 0.51 -6.21
C LEU A 124 -0.38 0.82 -7.47
N ASP A 125 -0.13 0.10 -8.57
CA ASP A 125 -0.93 0.22 -9.79
C ASP A 125 -2.37 -0.25 -9.56
N ASN A 126 -2.57 -1.30 -8.77
CA ASN A 126 -3.91 -1.75 -8.38
C ASN A 126 -4.62 -0.70 -7.52
N PHE A 127 -3.89 -0.06 -6.62
CA PHE A 127 -4.42 1.04 -5.81
C PHE A 127 -4.94 2.17 -6.70
N LYS A 128 -4.15 2.58 -7.67
CA LYS A 128 -4.54 3.62 -8.64
C LYS A 128 -5.84 3.23 -9.35
N ARG A 129 -5.90 2.02 -9.90
CA ARG A 129 -7.10 1.54 -10.60
C ARG A 129 -8.33 1.54 -9.69
N HIS A 130 -8.17 1.11 -8.45
CA HIS A 130 -9.25 1.04 -7.47
C HIS A 130 -9.84 2.44 -7.19
N VAL A 131 -8.97 3.41 -6.88
CA VAL A 131 -9.41 4.76 -6.55
C VAL A 131 -10.06 5.43 -7.76
N GLU A 132 -9.42 5.34 -8.93
CA GLU A 132 -9.95 5.96 -10.14
C GLU A 132 -11.27 5.34 -10.58
N ALA A 133 -11.46 4.05 -10.39
CA ALA A 133 -12.74 3.38 -10.67
C ALA A 133 -13.85 3.91 -9.75
N LYS A 134 -13.56 4.15 -8.47
CA LYS A 134 -14.53 4.73 -7.54
C LYS A 134 -14.93 6.14 -7.94
N MET A 135 -14.00 6.92 -8.50
CA MET A 135 -14.28 8.28 -8.92
C MET A 135 -15.18 8.36 -10.15
N ARG A 136 -15.34 7.27 -10.89
CA ARG A 136 -16.19 7.19 -12.09
C ARG A 136 -17.62 6.77 -11.82
N THR A 137 -17.93 6.40 -10.60
CA THR A 137 -19.27 5.93 -10.24
C THR A 137 -20.15 7.03 -9.67
#